data_56a146edff7bc2f61ff41d5cf40ea1c2
#
_entry.id   56a146edff7bc2f61ff41d5cf40ea1c2
#
_cell.length_a   1.000
_cell.length_b   1.000
_cell.length_c   1.000
_cell.angle_alpha   90.00
_cell.angle_beta   90.00
_cell.angle_gamma   90.00
#
_symmetry.space_group_name_H-M   'P 1'
#
loop_
_entity.id
_entity.type
_entity.pdbx_description
1 polymer ?
#
loop_
_entity_poly.entity_id
_entity_poly.type
_entity_poly.pdbx_seq_one_letter_code
_entity_poly.pdbx_strand_id
1 'polypeptide(L)'
;MLNANPVHRGDIYYADLSPVVGSEQGGLRPVLIVQNDTGNRHSPTVIAAAITSQTGKARLPTHIELSASNYGLSRDSVVLLEQIRTLDKSRLRER
;
A
#
# COMPACT_ATOMS: atom_id res chain seq x y z
N MET A 1 3.46 -19.06 7.24
CA MET A 1 3.29 -18.00 8.08
C MET A 1 3.81 -16.75 7.51
N LEU A 2 3.10 -15.89 7.53
CA LEU A 2 3.40 -14.77 6.95
C LEU A 2 4.34 -14.00 7.69
N ASN A 3 4.31 -13.09 8.20
CA ASN A 3 5.23 -12.32 8.88
C ASN A 3 5.07 -12.47 10.35
N ALA A 4 6.15 -12.51 11.05
CA ALA A 4 6.16 -12.61 12.48
C ALA A 4 5.71 -11.31 13.14
N ASN A 5 5.78 -10.21 12.44
CA ASN A 5 5.43 -8.90 12.99
C ASN A 5 3.98 -8.57 12.70
N PRO A 6 3.24 -8.03 13.68
CA PRO A 6 1.88 -7.61 13.40
C PRO A 6 1.84 -6.43 12.44
N VAL A 7 0.78 -6.38 11.64
CA VAL A 7 0.54 -5.26 10.73
C VAL A 7 -0.08 -4.12 11.51
N HIS A 8 0.40 -2.90 11.28
CA HIS A 8 -0.11 -1.70 11.93
C HIS A 8 -0.53 -0.66 10.91
N ARG A 9 -1.51 0.13 11.26
CA ARG A 9 -1.92 1.27 10.44
C ARG A 9 -0.72 2.20 10.24
N GLY A 10 -0.49 2.61 9.01
CA GLY A 10 0.64 3.46 8.66
C GLY A 10 1.85 2.69 8.16
N ASP A 11 1.86 1.37 8.30
CA ASP A 11 2.95 0.56 7.77
C ASP A 11 2.91 0.57 6.25
N ILE A 12 4.09 0.48 5.64
CA ILE A 12 4.22 0.31 4.20
C ILE A 12 4.75 -1.09 3.94
N TYR A 13 4.03 -1.85 3.12
CA TYR A 13 4.43 -3.21 2.72
C TYR A 13 4.51 -3.27 1.22
N TYR A 14 5.37 -4.14 0.69
CA TYR A 14 5.25 -4.58 -0.69
C TYR A 14 4.14 -5.62 -0.74
N ALA A 15 3.26 -5.50 -1.71
CA ALA A 15 2.15 -6.41 -1.87
C ALA A 15 1.96 -6.77 -3.34
N ASP A 16 1.52 -7.99 -3.59
CA ASP A 16 1.17 -8.42 -4.93
C ASP A 16 -0.28 -8.00 -5.21
N LEU A 17 -0.45 -7.05 -6.10
CA LEU A 17 -1.75 -6.49 -6.43
C LEU A 17 -2.41 -7.14 -7.64
N SER A 18 -1.74 -8.11 -8.27
CA SER A 18 -2.29 -8.81 -9.42
C SER A 18 -3.33 -9.85 -8.97
N PRO A 19 -4.32 -10.17 -9.80
CA PRO A 19 -4.63 -9.54 -11.09
C PRO A 19 -5.38 -8.22 -10.92
N VAL A 20 -5.35 -7.39 -11.96
CA VAL A 20 -6.02 -6.10 -11.95
C VAL A 20 -6.91 -5.95 -13.17
N VAL A 21 -7.80 -4.96 -13.11
CA VAL A 21 -8.70 -4.62 -14.21
C VAL A 21 -8.52 -3.14 -14.55
N GLY A 22 -8.33 -2.86 -15.82
CA GLY A 22 -8.28 -1.48 -16.30
C GLY A 22 -7.13 -0.68 -15.73
N SER A 23 -7.43 0.45 -15.16
CA SER A 23 -6.41 1.37 -14.64
C SER A 23 -6.01 1.13 -13.19
N GLU A 24 -6.40 0.00 -12.61
CA GLU A 24 -5.94 -0.37 -11.27
C GLU A 24 -4.42 -0.60 -11.27
N GLN A 25 -3.80 -0.29 -10.15
CA GLN A 25 -2.39 -0.58 -9.96
C GLN A 25 -2.19 -2.08 -9.79
N GLY A 26 -1.23 -2.66 -10.51
CA GLY A 26 -0.97 -4.10 -10.46
C GLY A 26 0.48 -4.42 -10.20
N GLY A 27 0.79 -5.72 -10.11
CA GLY A 27 2.13 -6.22 -9.85
C GLY A 27 2.55 -6.07 -8.39
N LEU A 28 3.83 -6.29 -8.14
CA LEU A 28 4.40 -6.13 -6.80
C LEU A 28 4.70 -4.66 -6.56
N ARG A 29 3.98 -4.06 -5.62
CA ARG A 29 4.07 -2.61 -5.37
C ARG A 29 3.97 -2.30 -3.90
N PRO A 30 4.53 -1.18 -3.44
CA PRO A 30 4.33 -0.76 -2.07
C PRO A 30 2.89 -0.30 -1.86
N VAL A 31 2.37 -0.57 -0.68
CA VAL A 31 1.04 -0.14 -0.26
C VAL A 31 1.13 0.43 1.15
N LEU A 32 0.26 1.39 1.44
CA LEU A 32 0.15 1.97 2.77
C LEU A 32 -1.05 1.34 3.48
N ILE A 33 -0.82 0.77 4.65
CA ILE A 33 -1.89 0.17 5.45
C ILE A 33 -2.73 1.29 6.06
N VAL A 34 -4.00 1.35 5.71
CA VAL A 34 -4.90 2.38 6.22
C VAL A 34 -5.94 1.82 7.20
N GLN A 35 -6.12 0.51 7.25
CA GLN A 35 -7.04 -0.12 8.18
C GLN A 35 -6.61 0.10 9.62
N ASN A 36 -7.57 0.28 10.54
CA ASN A 36 -7.23 0.48 11.94
C ASN A 36 -6.63 -0.79 12.55
N ASP A 37 -5.96 -0.63 13.70
CA ASP A 37 -5.19 -1.73 14.28
C ASP A 37 -6.07 -2.85 14.85
N THR A 38 -7.29 -2.56 15.23
CA THR A 38 -8.22 -3.60 15.66
C THR A 38 -8.52 -4.54 14.48
N GLY A 39 -8.83 -3.99 13.32
CA GLY A 39 -9.01 -4.77 12.11
C GLY A 39 -7.74 -5.49 11.71
N ASN A 40 -6.59 -4.81 11.79
CA ASN A 40 -5.30 -5.43 11.42
C ASN A 40 -4.99 -6.64 12.28
N ARG A 41 -5.39 -6.61 13.55
CA ARG A 41 -5.12 -7.71 14.46
C ARG A 41 -6.04 -8.90 14.23
N HIS A 42 -7.29 -8.66 13.98
CA HIS A 42 -8.32 -9.71 14.01
C HIS A 42 -8.81 -10.17 12.64
N SER A 43 -8.58 -9.40 11.59
CA SER A 43 -9.07 -9.76 10.26
C SER A 43 -8.00 -10.49 9.46
N PRO A 44 -8.37 -11.46 8.59
CA PRO A 44 -7.42 -12.04 7.66
C PRO A 44 -7.07 -11.10 6.50
N THR A 45 -7.75 -9.96 6.41
CA THR A 45 -7.53 -8.98 5.34
C THR A 45 -7.10 -7.65 5.92
N VAL A 46 -6.51 -6.80 5.06
CA VAL A 46 -6.19 -5.42 5.40
C VAL A 46 -6.75 -4.51 4.32
N ILE A 47 -6.99 -3.26 4.69
CA ILE A 47 -7.37 -2.21 3.74
C ILE A 47 -6.12 -1.36 3.52
N ALA A 48 -5.73 -1.20 2.27
CA ALA A 48 -4.49 -0.51 1.93
C ALA A 48 -4.65 0.35 0.68
N ALA A 49 -3.83 1.39 0.58
CA ALA A 49 -3.79 2.28 -0.57
C ALA A 49 -2.53 2.00 -1.38
N ALA A 50 -2.65 1.93 -2.69
CA ALA A 50 -1.50 1.72 -3.57
C ALA A 50 -0.58 2.93 -3.56
N ILE A 51 0.71 2.68 -3.73
CA ILE A 51 1.74 3.72 -3.81
C ILE A 51 2.44 3.57 -5.16
N THR A 52 2.71 4.68 -5.83
CA THR A 52 3.45 4.68 -7.08
C THR A 52 4.63 5.62 -7.00
N SER A 53 5.71 5.29 -7.71
CA SER A 53 6.86 6.18 -7.84
C SER A 53 6.75 7.11 -9.05
N GLN A 54 5.65 7.06 -9.80
CA GLN A 54 5.48 7.90 -10.98
C GLN A 54 4.94 9.28 -10.57
N THR A 55 5.83 10.09 -10.03
CA THR A 55 5.46 11.39 -9.47
C THR A 55 5.27 12.49 -10.52
N GLY A 56 5.69 12.24 -11.77
CA GLY A 56 5.56 13.25 -12.83
C GLY A 56 4.22 13.31 -13.52
N LYS A 57 3.30 12.42 -13.19
CA LYS A 57 1.97 12.42 -13.79
C LYS A 57 1.08 13.48 -13.18
N ALA A 58 0.04 13.86 -13.93
CA ALA A 58 -0.96 14.75 -13.40
C ALA A 58 -1.55 14.19 -12.12
N ARG A 59 -1.77 15.04 -11.15
CA ARG A 59 -2.23 14.62 -9.83
C ARG A 59 -3.71 14.83 -9.65
N LEU A 60 -4.29 13.91 -8.92
CA LEU A 60 -5.65 14.04 -8.44
C LEU A 60 -5.61 14.59 -7.01
N PRO A 61 -6.70 15.21 -6.54
CA PRO A 61 -6.76 15.65 -5.13
C PRO A 61 -6.56 14.53 -4.12
N THR A 62 -6.78 13.27 -4.53
CA THR A 62 -6.62 12.10 -3.67
C THR A 62 -5.18 11.62 -3.58
N HIS A 63 -4.24 12.25 -4.26
CA HIS A 63 -2.83 11.85 -4.22
C HIS A 63 -2.11 12.54 -3.06
N ILE A 64 -1.31 11.77 -2.33
CA ILE A 64 -0.49 12.28 -1.22
C ILE A 64 0.96 11.94 -1.49
N GLU A 65 1.82 12.94 -1.49
CA GLU A 65 3.25 12.75 -1.75
C GLU A 65 3.98 12.26 -0.53
N LEU A 66 4.90 11.30 -0.74
CA LEU A 66 5.81 10.80 0.29
C LEU A 66 7.24 10.97 -0.22
N SER A 67 8.07 11.71 0.53
CA SER A 67 9.48 11.80 0.16
C SER A 67 10.21 10.54 0.58
N ALA A 68 11.15 10.08 -0.26
CA ALA A 68 11.89 8.86 0.00
C ALA A 68 12.65 8.93 1.32
N SER A 69 13.27 10.07 1.60
CA SER A 69 14.11 10.23 2.77
C SER A 69 13.33 10.17 4.09
N ASN A 70 12.07 10.57 4.08
CA ASN A 70 11.27 10.60 5.30
C ASN A 70 10.61 9.27 5.61
N TYR A 71 10.41 8.41 4.62
CA TYR A 71 9.61 7.20 4.79
C TYR A 71 10.36 5.91 4.42
N GLY A 72 11.68 6.00 4.22
CA GLY A 72 12.48 4.81 3.94
C GLY A 72 12.19 4.16 2.60
N LEU A 73 11.66 4.91 1.64
CA LEU A 73 11.38 4.42 0.31
C LEU A 73 12.57 4.65 -0.60
N SER A 74 12.71 3.84 -1.64
CA SER A 74 13.84 3.99 -2.58
C SER A 74 13.66 5.20 -3.49
N ARG A 75 12.44 5.70 -3.66
CA ARG A 75 12.11 6.85 -4.50
C ARG A 75 11.03 7.67 -3.86
N ASP A 76 10.98 8.95 -4.21
CA ASP A 76 9.83 9.77 -3.88
C ASP A 76 8.59 9.13 -4.49
N SER A 77 7.50 9.10 -3.76
CA SER A 77 6.33 8.32 -4.13
C SER A 77 5.06 9.10 -3.86
N VAL A 78 3.96 8.57 -4.38
CA VAL A 78 2.63 9.16 -4.20
C VAL A 78 1.68 8.07 -3.74
N VAL A 79 0.95 8.33 -2.65
CA VAL A 79 -0.12 7.45 -2.21
C VAL A 79 -1.36 7.76 -3.02
N LEU A 80 -1.94 6.74 -3.63
CA LEU A 80 -3.11 6.88 -4.49
C LEU A 80 -4.36 6.52 -3.68
N LEU A 81 -4.98 7.50 -3.03
CA LEU A 81 -6.12 7.21 -2.18
C LEU A 81 -7.36 6.76 -2.97
N GLU A 82 -7.40 7.00 -4.27
CA GLU A 82 -8.45 6.42 -5.10
C GLU A 82 -8.20 4.94 -5.43
N GLN A 83 -7.02 4.41 -5.10
CA GLN A 83 -6.66 3.01 -5.29
C GLN A 83 -6.61 2.28 -3.95
N ILE A 84 -7.61 2.50 -3.12
CA ILE A 84 -7.75 1.78 -1.86
C ILE A 84 -8.45 0.46 -2.13
N ARG A 85 -7.95 -0.62 -1.56
CA ARG A 85 -8.58 -1.92 -1.74
C ARG A 85 -8.36 -2.81 -0.52
N THR A 86 -9.17 -3.84 -0.42
CA THR A 86 -9.03 -4.89 0.58
C THR A 86 -8.10 -5.96 0.03
N LEU A 87 -7.09 -6.31 0.81
CA LEU A 87 -6.11 -7.32 0.43
C LEU A 87 -6.08 -8.43 1.46
N ASP A 88 -6.01 -9.68 1.00
CA ASP A 88 -5.69 -10.78 1.90
C ASP A 88 -4.26 -10.58 2.42
N LYS A 89 -4.04 -10.85 3.70
CA LYS A 89 -2.71 -10.68 4.29
C LYS A 89 -1.64 -11.50 3.58
N SER A 90 -2.03 -12.60 2.94
CA SER A 90 -1.08 -13.41 2.17
C SER A 90 -0.45 -12.67 1.00
N ARG A 91 -1.05 -11.57 0.56
CA ARG A 91 -0.48 -10.75 -0.52
C ARG A 91 0.65 -9.83 -0.04
N LEU A 92 0.80 -9.63 1.26
CA LEU A 92 1.86 -8.79 1.80
C LEU A 92 3.18 -9.54 1.77
N ARG A 93 4.24 -8.87 1.34
CA ARG A 93 5.57 -9.47 1.22
C ARG A 93 6.51 -8.88 2.25
N GLU A 94 7.16 -7.78 1.92
CA GLU A 94 8.10 -7.12 2.81
C GLU A 94 7.55 -5.80 3.29
N ARG A 95 7.90 -5.48 4.46
CA ARG A 95 7.51 -4.23 5.06
C ARG A 95 8.43 -3.09 4.67
#